data_960f9fe9cfd37ee73ee85c955c91abdf
#
_entry.id   960f9fe9cfd37ee73ee85c955c91abdf
#
_cell.length_a   1.000
_cell.length_b   1.000
_cell.length_c   1.000
_cell.angle_alpha   90.00
_cell.angle_beta   90.00
_cell.angle_gamma   90.00
#
_symmetry.space_group_name_H-M   'P 1'
#
loop_
_entity.id
_entity.type
_entity.pdbx_description
1 polymer ?
#
loop_
_entity_poly.entity_id
_entity_poly.type
_entity_poly.pdbx_seq_one_letter_code
_entity_poly.pdbx_strand_id
1 'polypeptide(L)'
;MSGYGRFACYYDKLTENVDYGKIAARCHELIKRYSSEHEVVLDLACGTGSLSEALARLDYDVVGVDLSDQMLEEAMDKRYESGLNIQYLMQDMTELDLYGAVDAVVCVLDSINHLENEEAVRKTFECVSKFTCDGGLFIFDVNTVYKHRVILADNAFC
;
A
#
# COMPACT_ATOMS: atom_id res chain seq x y z
N MET A 1 8.70 0.68 25.47
CA MET A 1 7.45 0.75 24.64
C MET A 1 7.62 1.92 23.69
N SER A 2 7.84 1.61 22.42
CA SER A 2 7.99 2.64 21.39
C SER A 2 6.65 3.35 21.15
N GLY A 3 6.67 4.66 20.87
CA GLY A 3 5.46 5.46 20.66
C GLY A 3 4.59 5.04 19.45
N TYR A 4 5.08 4.16 18.60
CA TYR A 4 4.39 3.64 17.42
C TYR A 4 3.33 2.58 17.73
N GLY A 5 3.45 1.78 18.80
CA GLY A 5 2.45 0.76 19.15
C GLY A 5 1.07 1.32 19.51
N ARG A 6 1.01 2.57 19.99
CA ARG A 6 -0.26 3.28 20.18
C ARG A 6 -0.80 3.90 18.90
N PHE A 7 0.06 4.21 17.93
CA PHE A 7 -0.34 4.85 16.69
C PHE A 7 -1.08 3.88 15.77
N ALA A 8 -0.60 2.64 15.63
CA ALA A 8 -1.27 1.63 14.79
C ALA A 8 -2.72 1.39 15.22
N CYS A 9 -2.98 1.21 16.53
CA CYS A 9 -4.34 1.03 17.04
C CYS A 9 -5.29 2.23 16.79
N TYR A 10 -4.76 3.43 16.57
CA TYR A 10 -5.54 4.63 16.28
C TYR A 10 -5.55 4.99 14.81
N TYR A 11 -4.70 4.38 13.99
CA TYR A 11 -4.53 4.71 12.58
C TYR A 11 -5.83 4.58 11.80
N ASP A 12 -6.57 3.51 11.99
CA ASP A 12 -7.85 3.30 11.32
C ASP A 12 -8.89 4.37 11.69
N LYS A 13 -8.86 4.86 12.93
CA LYS A 13 -9.71 5.99 13.35
C LYS A 13 -9.29 7.31 12.69
N LEU A 14 -8.01 7.52 12.50
CA LEU A 14 -7.49 8.70 11.79
C LEU A 14 -7.79 8.67 10.29
N THR A 15 -7.97 7.48 9.74
CA THR A 15 -8.28 7.25 8.33
C THR A 15 -9.73 6.84 8.06
N GLU A 16 -10.64 7.03 9.02
CA GLU A 16 -12.08 6.74 8.86
C GLU A 16 -12.72 7.47 7.67
N ASN A 17 -12.17 8.64 7.29
CA ASN A 17 -12.61 9.41 6.14
C ASN A 17 -12.07 8.88 4.80
N VAL A 18 -11.16 7.90 4.82
CA VAL A 18 -10.61 7.27 3.61
C VAL A 18 -11.54 6.16 3.14
N ASP A 19 -12.09 6.31 1.95
CA ASP A 19 -12.92 5.29 1.34
C ASP A 19 -12.06 4.26 0.60
N TYR A 20 -11.52 3.29 1.33
CA TYR A 20 -10.69 2.21 0.78
C TYR A 20 -11.42 1.38 -0.27
N GLY A 21 -12.75 1.27 -0.18
CA GLY A 21 -13.57 0.61 -1.19
C GLY A 21 -13.51 1.32 -2.54
N LYS A 22 -13.59 2.65 -2.54
CA LYS A 22 -13.42 3.45 -3.78
C LYS A 22 -12.01 3.38 -4.34
N ILE A 23 -11.00 3.41 -3.47
CA ILE A 23 -9.60 3.25 -3.90
C ILE A 23 -9.41 1.88 -4.56
N ALA A 24 -9.85 0.81 -3.91
CA ALA A 24 -9.77 -0.54 -4.45
C ALA A 24 -10.53 -0.69 -5.78
N ALA A 25 -11.74 -0.13 -5.88
CA ALA A 25 -12.51 -0.14 -7.14
C ALA A 25 -11.77 0.59 -8.26
N ARG A 26 -11.13 1.73 -7.96
CA ARG A 26 -10.33 2.46 -8.95
C ARG A 26 -9.08 1.68 -9.37
N CYS A 27 -8.38 1.07 -8.43
CA CYS A 27 -7.25 0.19 -8.75
C CYS A 27 -7.71 -0.99 -9.62
N HIS A 28 -8.84 -1.61 -9.28
CA HIS A 28 -9.43 -2.70 -10.07
C HIS A 28 -9.73 -2.30 -11.52
N GLU A 29 -10.35 -1.13 -11.74
CA GLU A 29 -10.58 -0.62 -13.10
C GLU A 29 -9.28 -0.46 -13.89
N LEU A 30 -8.22 0.09 -13.28
CA LEU A 30 -6.93 0.28 -13.92
C LEU A 30 -6.24 -1.05 -14.23
N ILE A 31 -6.24 -1.99 -13.27
CA ILE A 31 -5.68 -3.33 -13.44
C ILE A 31 -6.39 -4.04 -14.59
N LYS A 32 -7.72 -4.10 -14.58
CA LYS A 32 -8.50 -4.73 -15.65
C LYS A 32 -8.29 -4.10 -17.03
N ARG A 33 -7.99 -2.82 -17.08
CA ARG A 33 -7.80 -2.09 -18.33
C ARG A 33 -6.41 -2.20 -18.91
N TYR A 34 -5.38 -2.27 -18.06
CA TYR A 34 -3.99 -2.07 -18.48
C TYR A 34 -3.05 -3.23 -18.17
N SER A 35 -3.38 -4.11 -17.21
CA SER A 35 -2.59 -5.30 -16.94
C SER A 35 -3.01 -6.47 -17.83
N SER A 36 -2.04 -7.29 -18.24
CA SER A 36 -2.31 -8.51 -19.01
C SER A 36 -2.88 -9.64 -18.17
N GLU A 37 -2.48 -9.72 -16.89
CA GLU A 37 -2.93 -10.69 -15.91
C GLU A 37 -3.55 -9.96 -14.72
N HIS A 38 -4.36 -10.65 -13.89
CA HIS A 38 -5.19 -9.98 -12.89
C HIS A 38 -5.40 -10.79 -11.61
N GLU A 39 -4.46 -11.62 -11.22
CA GLU A 39 -4.65 -12.52 -10.08
C GLU A 39 -3.98 -11.99 -8.82
N VAL A 40 -2.70 -11.64 -8.88
CA VAL A 40 -1.87 -11.30 -7.72
C VAL A 40 -1.59 -9.82 -7.65
N VAL A 41 -1.94 -9.20 -6.54
CA VAL A 41 -1.70 -7.77 -6.28
C VAL A 41 -0.82 -7.59 -5.05
N LEU A 42 0.25 -6.81 -5.19
CA LEU A 42 1.07 -6.33 -4.09
C LEU A 42 0.51 -5.00 -3.58
N ASP A 43 0.11 -4.95 -2.31
CA ASP A 43 -0.19 -3.72 -1.59
C ASP A 43 1.08 -3.26 -0.85
N LEU A 44 1.77 -2.30 -1.43
CA LEU A 44 3.08 -1.81 -0.99
C LEU A 44 2.92 -0.64 -0.02
N ALA A 45 3.48 -0.74 1.17
CA ALA A 45 3.21 0.09 2.33
C ALA A 45 1.74 -0.06 2.78
N CYS A 46 1.31 -1.29 3.01
CA CYS A 46 -0.09 -1.64 3.25
C CYS A 46 -0.65 -1.15 4.60
N GLY A 47 0.21 -0.69 5.51
CA GLY A 47 -0.18 -0.23 6.84
C GLY A 47 -0.98 -1.30 7.59
N THR A 48 -2.14 -0.92 8.10
CA THR A 48 -3.07 -1.82 8.82
C THR A 48 -3.91 -2.72 7.91
N GLY A 49 -3.61 -2.78 6.60
CA GLY A 49 -4.21 -3.72 5.65
C GLY A 49 -5.63 -3.38 5.18
N SER A 50 -6.13 -2.17 5.42
CA SER A 50 -7.50 -1.80 5.01
C SER A 50 -7.70 -1.84 3.49
N LEU A 51 -6.71 -1.39 2.71
CA LEU A 51 -6.75 -1.52 1.25
C LEU A 51 -6.55 -2.99 0.82
N SER A 52 -5.63 -3.70 1.47
CA SER A 52 -5.40 -5.14 1.22
C SER A 52 -6.71 -5.94 1.34
N GLU A 53 -7.50 -5.71 2.39
CA GLU A 53 -8.81 -6.35 2.54
C GLU A 53 -9.80 -5.96 1.45
N ALA A 54 -9.85 -4.66 1.09
CA ALA A 54 -10.73 -4.18 0.04
C ALA A 54 -10.39 -4.82 -1.33
N LEU A 55 -9.11 -5.01 -1.63
CA LEU A 55 -8.64 -5.71 -2.83
C LEU A 55 -8.95 -7.22 -2.78
N ALA A 56 -8.73 -7.87 -1.63
CA ALA A 56 -9.04 -9.29 -1.47
C ALA A 56 -10.54 -9.57 -1.63
N ARG A 57 -11.42 -8.64 -1.24
CA ARG A 57 -12.88 -8.73 -1.50
C ARG A 57 -13.26 -8.59 -2.98
N LEU A 58 -12.35 -8.14 -3.83
CA LEU A 58 -12.49 -8.12 -5.29
C LEU A 58 -11.84 -9.34 -5.96
N ASP A 59 -11.65 -10.41 -5.20
CA ASP A 59 -11.10 -11.71 -5.64
C ASP A 59 -9.63 -11.66 -6.10
N TYR A 60 -8.83 -10.71 -5.59
CA TYR A 60 -7.38 -10.74 -5.79
C TYR A 60 -6.69 -11.58 -4.72
N ASP A 61 -5.63 -12.30 -5.12
CA ASP A 61 -4.62 -12.81 -4.21
C ASP A 61 -3.71 -11.64 -3.79
N VAL A 62 -3.81 -11.23 -2.52
CA VAL A 62 -3.12 -10.03 -2.04
C VAL A 62 -1.90 -10.38 -1.21
N VAL A 63 -0.79 -9.71 -1.54
CA VAL A 63 0.41 -9.67 -0.71
C VAL A 63 0.54 -8.25 -0.17
N GLY A 64 0.45 -8.06 1.15
CA GLY A 64 0.67 -6.78 1.80
C GLY A 64 2.10 -6.70 2.34
N VAL A 65 2.79 -5.61 2.06
CA VAL A 65 4.13 -5.34 2.57
C VAL A 65 4.15 -4.02 3.32
N ASP A 66 4.68 -4.04 4.53
CA ASP A 66 4.95 -2.83 5.31
C ASP A 66 6.24 -2.98 6.12
N LEU A 67 6.87 -1.86 6.46
CA LEU A 67 8.08 -1.82 7.28
C LEU A 67 7.75 -1.93 8.78
N SER A 68 6.55 -1.54 9.19
CA SER A 68 6.11 -1.48 10.58
C SER A 68 5.49 -2.80 11.02
N ASP A 69 6.14 -3.47 11.97
CA ASP A 69 5.62 -4.67 12.64
C ASP A 69 4.26 -4.42 13.29
N GLN A 70 4.08 -3.27 13.91
CA GLN A 70 2.84 -2.89 14.60
C GLN A 70 1.66 -2.67 13.64
N MET A 71 1.93 -2.09 12.46
CA MET A 71 0.92 -1.98 11.42
C MET A 71 0.50 -3.36 10.93
N LEU A 72 1.46 -4.25 10.75
CA LEU A 72 1.20 -5.61 10.30
C LEU A 72 0.51 -6.47 11.37
N GLU A 73 0.75 -6.24 12.65
CA GLU A 73 -0.03 -6.88 13.74
C GLU A 73 -1.52 -6.56 13.60
N GLU A 74 -1.89 -5.29 13.44
CA GLU A 74 -3.28 -4.86 13.21
C GLU A 74 -3.85 -5.46 11.90
N ALA A 75 -3.04 -5.50 10.83
CA ALA A 75 -3.44 -6.09 9.57
C ALA A 75 -3.71 -7.60 9.69
N MET A 76 -2.89 -8.32 10.46
CA MET A 76 -3.07 -9.75 10.73
C MET A 76 -4.31 -10.02 11.59
N ASP A 77 -4.59 -9.17 12.58
CA ASP A 77 -5.80 -9.28 13.40
C ASP A 77 -7.05 -9.11 12.55
N LYS A 78 -7.10 -8.08 11.69
CA LYS A 78 -8.20 -7.89 10.73
C LYS A 78 -8.36 -9.08 9.79
N ARG A 79 -7.26 -9.60 9.24
CA ARG A 79 -7.28 -10.79 8.39
C ARG A 79 -7.87 -12.00 9.13
N TYR A 80 -7.50 -12.19 10.40
CA TYR A 80 -8.04 -13.27 11.21
C TYR A 80 -9.56 -13.14 11.41
N GLU A 81 -10.03 -11.92 11.68
CA GLU A 81 -11.46 -11.63 11.85
C GLU A 81 -12.25 -11.77 10.54
N SER A 82 -11.71 -11.28 9.44
CA SER A 82 -12.38 -11.31 8.12
C SER A 82 -12.31 -12.67 7.43
N GLY A 83 -11.31 -13.50 7.77
CA GLY A 83 -11.05 -14.79 7.11
C GLY A 83 -10.54 -14.67 5.67
N LEU A 84 -10.14 -13.47 5.23
CA LEU A 84 -9.61 -13.25 3.89
C LEU A 84 -8.21 -13.84 3.72
N ASN A 85 -7.92 -14.35 2.51
CA ASN A 85 -6.61 -14.91 2.18
C ASN A 85 -5.65 -13.79 1.74
N ILE A 86 -4.95 -13.20 2.71
CA ILE A 86 -3.96 -12.14 2.48
C ILE A 86 -2.65 -12.57 3.11
N GLN A 87 -1.56 -12.46 2.37
CA GLN A 87 -0.22 -12.68 2.92
C GLN A 87 0.40 -11.34 3.32
N TYR A 88 0.86 -11.23 4.57
CA TYR A 88 1.57 -10.04 5.04
C TYR A 88 3.05 -10.34 5.25
N LEU A 89 3.93 -9.43 4.78
CA LEU A 89 5.39 -9.52 4.88
C LEU A 89 5.95 -8.23 5.44
N MET A 90 6.83 -8.34 6.44
CA MET A 90 7.57 -7.19 6.96
C MET A 90 8.82 -6.97 6.12
N GLN A 91 8.79 -5.99 5.23
CA GLN A 91 9.92 -5.65 4.35
C GLN A 91 9.98 -4.15 4.09
N ASP A 92 11.17 -3.65 3.79
CA ASP A 92 11.40 -2.32 3.26
C ASP A 92 11.09 -2.31 1.75
N MET A 93 10.31 -1.33 1.29
CA MET A 93 9.98 -1.21 -0.14
C MET A 93 11.19 -0.95 -1.04
N THR A 94 12.31 -0.52 -0.46
CA THR A 94 13.59 -0.34 -1.17
C THR A 94 14.40 -1.62 -1.31
N GLU A 95 13.99 -2.71 -0.62
CA GLU A 95 14.70 -3.99 -0.55
C GLU A 95 13.73 -5.18 -0.61
N LEU A 96 12.75 -5.13 -1.52
CA LEU A 96 11.76 -6.19 -1.68
C LEU A 96 12.40 -7.52 -2.06
N ASP A 97 11.92 -8.58 -1.42
CA ASP A 97 12.23 -9.96 -1.77
C ASP A 97 10.95 -10.81 -1.72
N LEU A 98 10.35 -11.00 -2.88
CA LEU A 98 9.09 -11.74 -3.03
C LEU A 98 9.35 -13.12 -3.61
N TYR A 99 8.51 -14.08 -3.28
CA TYR A 99 8.61 -15.47 -3.78
C TYR A 99 8.30 -15.62 -5.27
N GLY A 100 7.66 -14.63 -5.90
CA GLY A 100 7.28 -14.67 -7.30
C GLY A 100 6.91 -13.29 -7.82
N ALA A 101 6.61 -13.22 -9.10
CA ALA A 101 6.13 -12.00 -9.73
C ALA A 101 4.66 -11.75 -9.36
N VAL A 102 4.28 -10.47 -9.36
CA VAL A 102 2.91 -9.99 -9.13
C VAL A 102 2.39 -9.31 -10.40
N ASP A 103 1.07 -9.33 -10.59
CA ASP A 103 0.44 -8.77 -11.77
C ASP A 103 0.23 -7.26 -11.67
N ALA A 104 0.05 -6.78 -10.45
CA ALA A 104 -0.02 -5.35 -10.18
C ALA A 104 0.57 -5.01 -8.81
N VAL A 105 1.09 -3.80 -8.71
CA VAL A 105 1.55 -3.20 -7.45
C VAL A 105 0.72 -1.93 -7.22
N VAL A 106 0.19 -1.78 -6.01
CA VAL A 106 -0.47 -0.55 -5.56
C VAL A 106 0.30 0.04 -4.39
N CYS A 107 0.50 1.36 -4.38
CA CYS A 107 1.18 2.08 -3.31
C CYS A 107 0.51 3.44 -3.15
N VAL A 108 -0.44 3.56 -2.25
CA VAL A 108 -1.33 4.71 -2.14
C VAL A 108 -1.18 5.43 -0.80
N LEU A 109 -1.96 6.51 -0.62
CA LEU A 109 -1.93 7.39 0.55
C LEU A 109 -0.54 8.00 0.77
N ASP A 110 0.02 8.53 -0.31
CA ASP A 110 1.30 9.25 -0.35
C ASP A 110 2.50 8.51 0.26
N SER A 111 2.45 7.18 0.32
CA SER A 111 3.52 6.36 0.90
C SER A 111 4.88 6.60 0.23
N ILE A 112 4.92 6.84 -1.09
CA ILE A 112 6.14 7.20 -1.82
C ILE A 112 6.76 8.49 -1.28
N ASN A 113 5.97 9.45 -0.79
CA ASN A 113 6.46 10.70 -0.23
C ASN A 113 7.17 10.57 1.11
N HIS A 114 7.04 9.43 1.78
CA HIS A 114 7.75 9.13 3.04
C HIS A 114 9.16 8.59 2.84
N LEU A 115 9.56 8.30 1.60
CA LEU A 115 10.94 7.90 1.29
C LEU A 115 11.90 9.07 1.50
N GLU A 116 13.07 8.79 2.09
CA GLU A 116 13.98 9.80 2.60
C GLU A 116 14.65 10.64 1.51
N ASN A 117 14.88 10.06 0.32
CA ASN A 117 15.63 10.69 -0.77
C ASN A 117 15.33 10.04 -2.14
N GLU A 118 15.87 10.66 -3.20
CA GLU A 118 15.70 10.16 -4.58
C GLU A 118 16.25 8.76 -4.79
N GLU A 119 17.33 8.41 -4.11
CA GLU A 119 17.92 7.06 -4.20
C GLU A 119 16.97 5.99 -3.65
N ALA A 120 16.27 6.26 -2.54
CA ALA A 120 15.27 5.37 -1.99
C ALA A 120 14.08 5.21 -2.96
N VAL A 121 13.64 6.29 -3.60
CA VAL A 121 12.59 6.24 -4.64
C VAL A 121 13.06 5.38 -5.82
N ARG A 122 14.28 5.60 -6.32
CA ARG A 122 14.85 4.82 -7.43
C ARG A 122 14.89 3.33 -7.10
N LYS A 123 15.40 2.96 -5.93
CA LYS A 123 15.45 1.57 -5.47
C LYS A 123 14.05 0.94 -5.37
N THR A 124 13.08 1.67 -4.84
CA THR A 124 11.70 1.20 -4.78
C THR A 124 11.15 0.87 -6.17
N PHE A 125 11.34 1.77 -7.15
CA PHE A 125 10.90 1.52 -8.51
C PHE A 125 11.65 0.35 -9.17
N GLU A 126 12.94 0.18 -8.90
CA GLU A 126 13.71 -0.98 -9.36
C GLU A 126 13.19 -2.29 -8.75
N CYS A 127 12.90 -2.32 -7.45
CA CYS A 127 12.30 -3.47 -6.78
C CYS A 127 10.93 -3.79 -7.36
N VAL A 128 10.05 -2.79 -7.51
CA VAL A 128 8.75 -2.97 -8.14
C VAL A 128 8.88 -3.53 -9.55
N SER A 129 9.77 -2.96 -10.36
CA SER A 129 10.02 -3.46 -11.73
C SER A 129 10.51 -4.91 -11.75
N LYS A 130 11.36 -5.29 -10.81
CA LYS A 130 11.91 -6.65 -10.71
C LYS A 130 10.84 -7.70 -10.41
N PHE A 131 9.85 -7.36 -9.58
CA PHE A 131 8.83 -8.30 -9.14
C PHE A 131 7.48 -8.14 -9.86
N THR A 132 7.33 -7.16 -10.74
CA THR A 132 6.13 -7.03 -11.58
C THR A 132 6.31 -7.89 -12.83
N CYS A 133 5.31 -8.69 -13.18
CA CYS A 133 5.33 -9.50 -14.41
C CYS A 133 5.31 -8.62 -15.67
N ASP A 134 5.68 -9.22 -16.81
CA ASP A 134 5.60 -8.54 -18.11
C ASP A 134 4.15 -8.14 -18.42
N GLY A 135 3.93 -6.86 -18.67
CA GLY A 135 2.59 -6.30 -18.89
C GLY A 135 1.82 -6.02 -17.60
N GLY A 136 2.49 -6.14 -16.45
CA GLY A 136 1.92 -5.77 -15.16
C GLY A 136 1.87 -4.25 -14.95
N LEU A 137 1.30 -3.81 -13.83
CA LEU A 137 0.98 -2.41 -13.59
C LEU A 137 1.48 -1.96 -12.21
N PHE A 138 2.06 -0.76 -12.15
CA PHE A 138 2.34 -0.06 -10.90
C PHE A 138 1.44 1.17 -10.76
N ILE A 139 0.58 1.15 -9.74
CA ILE A 139 -0.34 2.24 -9.40
C ILE A 139 0.13 2.89 -8.10
N PHE A 140 0.40 4.18 -8.15
CA PHE A 140 0.80 4.92 -6.95
C PHE A 140 0.26 6.35 -6.99
N ASP A 141 0.16 6.97 -5.82
CA ASP A 141 -0.11 8.40 -5.68
C ASP A 141 1.08 9.12 -5.06
N VAL A 142 1.16 10.40 -5.30
CA VAL A 142 2.16 11.28 -4.69
C VAL A 142 1.58 12.66 -4.41
N ASN A 143 2.04 13.28 -3.35
CA ASN A 143 1.75 14.67 -3.08
C ASN A 143 2.55 15.58 -4.02
N THR A 144 1.84 16.48 -4.69
CA THR A 144 2.48 17.44 -5.59
C THR A 144 3.05 18.64 -4.82
N VAL A 145 3.99 19.34 -5.43
CA VAL A 145 4.52 20.62 -4.91
C VAL A 145 3.39 21.63 -4.68
N TYR A 146 2.36 21.64 -5.52
CA TYR A 146 1.17 22.46 -5.35
C TYR A 146 0.43 22.16 -4.06
N LYS A 147 0.19 20.89 -3.75
CA LYS A 147 -0.45 20.46 -2.50
C LYS A 147 0.32 20.99 -1.29
N HIS A 148 1.64 20.83 -1.28
CA HIS A 148 2.48 21.32 -0.18
C HIS A 148 2.51 22.86 -0.07
N ARG A 149 2.61 23.57 -1.19
CA ARG A 149 2.76 25.03 -1.18
C ARG A 149 1.45 25.81 -1.03
N VAL A 150 0.33 25.26 -1.47
CA VAL A 150 -0.95 25.99 -1.56
C VAL A 150 -1.98 25.42 -0.58
N ILE A 151 -2.08 24.09 -0.42
CA ILE A 151 -3.11 23.48 0.39
C ILE A 151 -2.65 23.28 1.83
N LEU A 152 -1.40 22.89 2.04
CA LEU A 152 -0.86 22.53 3.37
C LEU A 152 -0.06 23.65 4.03
N ALA A 153 0.43 24.65 3.28
CA ALA A 153 1.43 25.62 3.76
C ALA A 153 0.95 26.48 4.94
N ASP A 154 -0.35 26.78 5.04
CA ASP A 154 -0.94 27.65 6.08
C ASP A 154 -2.00 26.95 6.94
N ASN A 155 -2.13 25.64 6.82
CA ASN A 155 -3.13 24.88 7.55
C ASN A 155 -2.44 23.92 8.56
N ALA A 156 -2.67 24.17 9.85
CA ALA A 156 -2.41 23.18 10.88
C ALA A 156 -3.62 22.21 10.92
N PHE A 157 -3.40 20.97 10.51
CA PHE A 157 -4.39 19.91 10.67
C PHE A 157 -4.17 19.27 12.05
N CYS A 158 -5.13 19.48 12.96
CA CYS A 158 -5.20 18.77 14.24
C CYS A 158 -5.98 17.48 14.08
#